data_3b04da11a6e9fe8ecbbc4e5bf885bad7
#
_entry.id   3b04da11a6e9fe8ecbbc4e5bf885bad7
#
_cell.length_a   1.000
_cell.length_b   1.000
_cell.length_c   1.000
_cell.angle_alpha   90.00
_cell.angle_beta   90.00
_cell.angle_gamma   90.00
#
_symmetry.space_group_name_H-M   'P 1'
#
loop_
_entity.id
_entity.type
_entity.pdbx_description
1 polymer ?
#
loop_
_entity_poly.entity_id
_entity_poly.type
_entity_poly.pdbx_seq_one_letter_code
_entity_poly.pdbx_strand_id
1 'polypeptide(L)'
;GSHLLDYLLEHTDWEIWGMLRWRSPLDNIADHVDRINRGDRIKLVYADLRDTMSINHAVKLCTPDYVFHLAAQSYPKTSFESPLDTLDTNIQGTERLLGALRQHAKHAVIHVCASSEVFGRVPKEKLPINEECTFHPASPYAISKVGTDLVGRYYAEAYNMTVMTTRMFTHTGPRRGDVFAESTFAKQI
;
A
#
# COMPACT_ATOMS: atom_id res chain seq x y z
N GLY A 1 -5.12 2.79 5.56
CA GLY A 1 -6.17 1.80 5.29
C GLY A 1 -7.45 2.11 6.06
N SER A 2 -7.40 2.29 7.40
CA SER A 2 -8.61 2.50 8.20
C SER A 2 -9.42 3.75 7.81
N HIS A 3 -8.78 4.88 7.56
CA HIS A 3 -9.48 6.08 7.06
C HIS A 3 -10.11 5.87 5.68
N LEU A 4 -9.48 5.10 4.81
CA LEU A 4 -10.07 4.74 3.52
C LEU A 4 -11.29 3.85 3.72
N LEU A 5 -11.23 2.90 4.67
CA LEU A 5 -12.39 2.07 5.03
C LEU A 5 -13.56 2.94 5.49
N ASP A 6 -13.34 3.88 6.42
CA ASP A 6 -14.38 4.80 6.90
C ASP A 6 -15.00 5.58 5.72
N TYR A 7 -14.15 6.16 4.87
CA TYR A 7 -14.59 6.95 3.73
C TYR A 7 -15.43 6.12 2.74
N LEU A 8 -14.99 4.92 2.40
CA LEU A 8 -15.72 4.04 1.48
C LEU A 8 -17.07 3.58 2.04
N LEU A 9 -17.13 3.30 3.34
CA LEU A 9 -18.39 2.93 4.01
C LEU A 9 -19.41 4.07 4.01
N GLU A 10 -18.94 5.32 4.12
CA GLU A 10 -19.78 6.50 4.14
C GLU A 10 -20.27 6.92 2.73
N HIS A 11 -19.39 6.78 1.72
CA HIS A 11 -19.61 7.38 0.41
C HIS A 11 -19.95 6.38 -0.71
N THR A 12 -19.94 5.07 -0.43
CA THR A 12 -20.25 4.03 -1.41
C THR A 12 -21.13 2.94 -0.82
N ASP A 13 -21.71 2.10 -1.69
CA ASP A 13 -22.40 0.85 -1.30
C ASP A 13 -21.51 -0.39 -1.49
N TRP A 14 -20.21 -0.23 -1.65
CA TRP A 14 -19.30 -1.31 -1.98
C TRP A 14 -19.17 -2.35 -0.86
N GLU A 15 -18.97 -3.60 -1.24
CA GLU A 15 -18.43 -4.61 -0.36
C GLU A 15 -16.91 -4.40 -0.26
N ILE A 16 -16.39 -4.33 0.96
CA ILE A 16 -15.00 -3.98 1.22
C ILE A 16 -14.26 -5.17 1.82
N TRP A 17 -13.19 -5.59 1.17
CA TRP A 17 -12.32 -6.63 1.66
C TRP A 17 -11.04 -6.03 2.22
N GLY A 18 -10.84 -6.15 3.53
CA GLY A 18 -9.60 -5.76 4.22
C GLY A 18 -8.60 -6.91 4.23
N MET A 19 -7.50 -6.76 3.50
CA MET A 19 -6.38 -7.70 3.59
C MET A 19 -5.45 -7.32 4.74
N LEU A 20 -5.14 -8.28 5.62
CA LEU A 20 -4.26 -8.07 6.77
C LEU A 20 -3.43 -9.32 7.05
N ARG A 21 -2.28 -9.13 7.70
CA ARG A 21 -1.46 -10.26 8.15
C ARG A 21 -2.08 -10.93 9.38
N TRP A 22 -1.82 -12.20 9.55
CA TRP A 22 -2.15 -12.91 10.78
C TRP A 22 -1.59 -12.15 12.01
N ARG A 23 -2.40 -11.94 13.03
CA ARG A 23 -2.10 -11.15 14.23
C ARG A 23 -1.84 -9.65 13.99
N SER A 24 -2.28 -9.06 12.90
CA SER A 24 -2.31 -7.61 12.80
C SER A 24 -3.25 -7.02 13.85
N PRO A 25 -2.85 -5.94 14.55
CA PRO A 25 -3.76 -5.22 15.44
C PRO A 25 -4.99 -4.71 14.70
N LEU A 26 -6.15 -4.76 15.34
CA LEU A 26 -7.43 -4.28 14.80
C LEU A 26 -7.86 -2.94 15.41
N ASP A 27 -7.04 -2.34 16.27
CA ASP A 27 -7.37 -1.12 17.02
C ASP A 27 -7.88 0.00 16.11
N ASN A 28 -7.25 0.18 14.95
CA ASN A 28 -7.63 1.22 13.98
C ASN A 28 -8.95 0.96 13.24
N ILE A 29 -9.56 -0.20 13.43
CA ILE A 29 -10.86 -0.60 12.87
C ILE A 29 -11.79 -1.17 13.95
N ALA A 30 -11.50 -0.92 15.23
CA ALA A 30 -12.27 -1.43 16.37
C ALA A 30 -13.76 -1.08 16.27
N ASP A 31 -14.09 0.13 15.81
CA ASP A 31 -15.46 0.61 15.63
C ASP A 31 -16.24 -0.20 14.57
N HIS A 32 -15.57 -0.98 13.75
CA HIS A 32 -16.18 -1.80 12.71
C HIS A 32 -16.26 -3.29 13.03
N VAL A 33 -15.76 -3.73 14.20
CA VAL A 33 -15.71 -5.17 14.56
C VAL A 33 -17.09 -5.84 14.50
N ASP A 34 -18.12 -5.17 14.97
CA ASP A 34 -19.48 -5.71 14.92
C ASP A 34 -20.00 -5.88 13.48
N ARG A 35 -19.67 -4.94 12.59
CA ARG A 35 -19.99 -5.06 11.16
C ARG A 35 -19.23 -6.20 10.50
N ILE A 36 -17.94 -6.32 10.81
CA ILE A 36 -17.09 -7.41 10.32
C ILE A 36 -17.65 -8.77 10.74
N ASN A 37 -18.01 -8.91 12.02
CA ASN A 37 -18.55 -10.17 12.56
C ASN A 37 -19.89 -10.56 11.93
N ARG A 38 -20.71 -9.57 11.55
CA ARG A 38 -21.98 -9.82 10.83
C ARG A 38 -21.79 -9.96 9.31
N GLY A 39 -20.60 -9.71 8.78
CA GLY A 39 -20.36 -9.66 7.33
C GLY A 39 -21.08 -8.50 6.62
N ASP A 40 -21.38 -7.42 7.37
CA ASP A 40 -22.08 -6.24 6.86
C ASP A 40 -21.10 -5.35 6.08
N ARG A 41 -21.03 -5.59 4.77
CA ARG A 41 -20.19 -4.88 3.79
C ARG A 41 -18.66 -4.93 4.05
N ILE A 42 -18.20 -5.47 5.16
CA ILE A 42 -16.78 -5.58 5.49
C ILE A 42 -16.41 -7.04 5.71
N LYS A 43 -15.44 -7.50 4.98
CA LYS A 43 -14.85 -8.83 5.13
C LYS A 43 -13.35 -8.71 5.32
N LEU A 44 -12.76 -9.58 6.13
CA LEU A 44 -11.33 -9.65 6.33
C LEU A 44 -10.77 -10.93 5.70
N VAL A 45 -9.60 -10.81 5.07
CA VAL A 45 -8.84 -11.94 4.54
C VAL A 45 -7.39 -11.86 5.00
N TYR A 46 -6.86 -12.98 5.47
CA TYR A 46 -5.46 -13.04 5.90
C TYR A 46 -4.55 -13.37 4.74
N ALA A 47 -3.57 -12.48 4.51
CA ALA A 47 -2.49 -12.70 3.54
C ALA A 47 -1.25 -11.90 3.93
N ASP A 48 -0.09 -12.37 3.51
CA ASP A 48 1.19 -11.66 3.65
C ASP A 48 1.77 -11.40 2.26
N LEU A 49 2.26 -10.18 2.01
CA LEU A 49 2.91 -9.81 0.74
C LEU A 49 4.12 -10.70 0.40
N ARG A 50 4.70 -11.35 1.39
CA ARG A 50 5.82 -12.28 1.21
C ARG A 50 5.40 -13.71 0.92
N ASP A 51 4.10 -13.99 0.96
CA ASP A 51 3.55 -15.34 0.70
C ASP A 51 2.64 -15.34 -0.53
N THR A 52 3.15 -15.91 -1.62
CA THR A 52 2.45 -16.01 -2.90
C THR A 52 1.12 -16.77 -2.79
N MET A 53 1.06 -17.80 -1.95
CA MET A 53 -0.14 -18.65 -1.85
C MET A 53 -1.29 -17.89 -1.20
N SER A 54 -1.03 -17.19 -0.09
CA SER A 54 -2.06 -16.40 0.60
C SER A 54 -2.55 -15.23 -0.24
N ILE A 55 -1.67 -14.55 -0.98
CA ILE A 55 -2.05 -13.49 -1.92
C ILE A 55 -2.95 -14.03 -3.03
N ASN A 56 -2.57 -15.13 -3.68
CA ASN A 56 -3.41 -15.75 -4.72
C ASN A 56 -4.78 -16.18 -4.17
N HIS A 57 -4.80 -16.78 -2.97
CA HIS A 57 -6.03 -17.16 -2.31
C HIS A 57 -6.93 -15.92 -2.05
N ALA A 58 -6.36 -14.87 -1.48
CA ALA A 58 -7.10 -13.64 -1.18
C ALA A 58 -7.69 -13.00 -2.45
N VAL A 59 -6.89 -12.82 -3.50
CA VAL A 59 -7.35 -12.23 -4.76
C VAL A 59 -8.41 -13.10 -5.43
N LYS A 60 -8.24 -14.42 -5.45
CA LYS A 60 -9.23 -15.36 -6.01
C LYS A 60 -10.54 -15.36 -5.24
N LEU A 61 -10.47 -15.20 -3.91
CA LEU A 61 -11.65 -15.16 -3.04
C LEU A 61 -12.44 -13.86 -3.22
N CYS A 62 -11.73 -12.71 -3.31
CA CYS A 62 -12.36 -11.39 -3.40
C CYS A 62 -12.81 -11.04 -4.81
N THR A 63 -12.04 -11.45 -5.85
CA THR A 63 -12.22 -11.00 -7.26
C THR A 63 -12.55 -9.50 -7.36
N PRO A 64 -11.64 -8.61 -6.90
CA PRO A 64 -11.95 -7.21 -6.70
C PRO A 64 -12.12 -6.44 -8.01
N ASP A 65 -13.02 -5.43 -8.02
CA ASP A 65 -13.12 -4.42 -9.09
C ASP A 65 -12.14 -3.26 -8.86
N TYR A 66 -11.87 -2.93 -7.60
CA TYR A 66 -10.94 -1.87 -7.19
C TYR A 66 -9.95 -2.38 -6.16
N VAL A 67 -8.68 -2.04 -6.33
CA VAL A 67 -7.61 -2.42 -5.40
C VAL A 67 -6.83 -1.19 -4.95
N PHE A 68 -6.73 -0.98 -3.65
CA PHE A 68 -5.88 0.03 -3.03
C PHE A 68 -4.70 -0.66 -2.36
N HIS A 69 -3.57 -0.73 -3.05
CA HIS A 69 -2.36 -1.35 -2.52
C HIS A 69 -1.59 -0.40 -1.60
N LEU A 70 -2.00 -0.41 -0.33
CA LEU A 70 -1.41 0.41 0.74
C LEU A 70 -0.45 -0.38 1.64
N ALA A 71 -0.43 -1.70 1.52
CA ALA A 71 0.41 -2.57 2.33
C ALA A 71 1.88 -2.44 1.92
N ALA A 72 2.74 -2.18 2.89
CA ALA A 72 4.18 -2.04 2.70
C ALA A 72 4.93 -2.12 4.04
N GLN A 73 6.24 -2.39 3.99
CA GLN A 73 7.16 -1.92 5.03
C GLN A 73 7.36 -0.42 4.80
N SER A 74 6.72 0.43 5.63
CA SER A 74 6.61 1.87 5.38
C SER A 74 7.45 2.75 6.32
N TYR A 75 8.25 2.14 7.22
CA TYR A 75 9.10 2.87 8.16
C TYR A 75 10.54 2.93 7.66
N PRO A 76 11.04 4.10 7.18
CA PRO A 76 12.34 4.22 6.55
C PRO A 76 13.49 3.75 7.43
N LYS A 77 13.46 4.03 8.76
CA LYS A 77 14.53 3.60 9.67
C LYS A 77 14.76 2.10 9.64
N THR A 78 13.69 1.30 9.70
CA THR A 78 13.78 -0.17 9.62
C THR A 78 14.43 -0.63 8.30
N SER A 79 14.29 0.13 7.21
CA SER A 79 14.89 -0.25 5.93
C SER A 79 16.42 -0.26 5.94
N PHE A 80 17.07 0.51 6.84
CA PHE A 80 18.52 0.47 7.02
C PHE A 80 18.96 -0.75 7.83
N GLU A 81 18.13 -1.21 8.75
CA GLU A 81 18.41 -2.37 9.60
C GLU A 81 18.07 -3.69 8.89
N SER A 82 17.01 -3.68 8.08
CA SER A 82 16.48 -4.85 7.36
C SER A 82 16.16 -4.51 5.89
N PRO A 83 17.20 -4.20 5.08
CA PRO A 83 16.98 -3.77 3.70
C PRO A 83 16.35 -4.86 2.83
N LEU A 84 16.76 -6.11 2.96
CA LEU A 84 16.23 -7.21 2.15
C LEU A 84 14.75 -7.50 2.45
N ASP A 85 14.35 -7.45 3.72
CA ASP A 85 12.93 -7.58 4.10
C ASP A 85 12.09 -6.45 3.50
N THR A 86 12.63 -5.22 3.49
CA THR A 86 11.97 -4.06 2.89
C THR A 86 11.80 -4.22 1.38
N LEU A 87 12.84 -4.68 0.68
CA LEU A 87 12.80 -4.90 -0.78
C LEU A 87 11.86 -6.05 -1.14
N ASP A 88 11.91 -7.16 -0.42
CA ASP A 88 11.02 -8.31 -0.66
C ASP A 88 9.56 -7.93 -0.40
N THR A 89 9.27 -7.28 0.73
CA THR A 89 7.91 -6.87 1.06
C THR A 89 7.35 -5.87 0.04
N ASN A 90 8.13 -4.85 -0.33
CA ASN A 90 7.60 -3.74 -1.13
C ASN A 90 7.66 -4.02 -2.63
N ILE A 91 8.76 -4.55 -3.16
CA ILE A 91 8.90 -4.80 -4.60
C ILE A 91 8.28 -6.14 -4.97
N GLN A 92 8.80 -7.23 -4.39
CA GLN A 92 8.31 -8.57 -4.74
C GLN A 92 6.88 -8.79 -4.23
N GLY A 93 6.50 -8.18 -3.11
CA GLY A 93 5.13 -8.21 -2.62
C GLY A 93 4.16 -7.52 -3.57
N THR A 94 4.54 -6.39 -4.19
CA THR A 94 3.76 -5.73 -5.24
C THR A 94 3.67 -6.62 -6.48
N GLU A 95 4.78 -7.25 -6.89
CA GLU A 95 4.81 -8.20 -8.00
C GLU A 95 3.87 -9.38 -7.76
N ARG A 96 3.91 -10.00 -6.57
CA ARG A 96 3.02 -11.11 -6.20
C ARG A 96 1.54 -10.70 -6.29
N LEU A 97 1.21 -9.51 -5.77
CA LEU A 97 -0.16 -8.99 -5.81
C LEU A 97 -0.62 -8.72 -7.25
N LEU A 98 0.16 -8.00 -8.05
CA LEU A 98 -0.20 -7.69 -9.44
C LEU A 98 -0.24 -8.95 -10.32
N GLY A 99 0.64 -9.91 -10.07
CA GLY A 99 0.61 -11.22 -10.72
C GLY A 99 -0.67 -12.00 -10.41
N ALA A 100 -1.11 -12.02 -9.17
CA ALA A 100 -2.36 -12.64 -8.77
C ALA A 100 -3.59 -11.92 -9.37
N LEU A 101 -3.59 -10.58 -9.36
CA LEU A 101 -4.65 -9.78 -9.98
C LEU A 101 -4.72 -10.01 -11.49
N ARG A 102 -3.59 -10.11 -12.17
CA ARG A 102 -3.55 -10.46 -13.60
C ARG A 102 -4.22 -11.81 -13.90
N GLN A 103 -4.05 -12.77 -13.01
CA GLN A 103 -4.62 -14.12 -13.19
C GLN A 103 -6.11 -14.20 -12.85
N HIS A 104 -6.55 -13.51 -11.81
CA HIS A 104 -7.87 -13.72 -11.22
C HIS A 104 -8.82 -12.53 -11.30
N ALA A 105 -8.31 -11.31 -11.51
CA ALA A 105 -9.09 -10.07 -11.53
C ALA A 105 -8.44 -9.01 -12.44
N LYS A 106 -8.09 -9.40 -13.68
CA LYS A 106 -7.39 -8.52 -14.64
C LYS A 106 -8.17 -7.23 -14.96
N HIS A 107 -9.48 -7.23 -14.78
CA HIS A 107 -10.37 -6.07 -14.98
C HIS A 107 -10.23 -5.01 -13.91
N ALA A 108 -9.65 -5.34 -12.74
CA ALA A 108 -9.57 -4.45 -11.60
C ALA A 108 -8.85 -3.13 -11.92
N VAL A 109 -9.37 -2.05 -11.35
CA VAL A 109 -8.66 -0.76 -11.29
C VAL A 109 -7.78 -0.74 -10.04
N ILE A 110 -6.48 -0.57 -10.24
CA ILE A 110 -5.48 -0.77 -9.19
C ILE A 110 -4.76 0.53 -8.89
N HIS A 111 -4.80 0.96 -7.64
CA HIS A 111 -3.96 2.03 -7.11
C HIS A 111 -2.76 1.44 -6.36
N VAL A 112 -1.56 1.78 -6.82
CA VAL A 112 -0.29 1.41 -6.18
C VAL A 112 0.33 2.64 -5.50
N CYS A 113 0.55 2.54 -4.19
CA CYS A 113 1.09 3.62 -3.39
C CYS A 113 2.63 3.57 -3.37
N ALA A 114 3.28 4.41 -4.20
CA ALA A 114 4.71 4.65 -4.10
C ALA A 114 5.02 5.72 -3.02
N SER A 115 5.95 6.65 -3.25
CA SER A 115 6.35 7.69 -2.30
C SER A 115 7.07 8.82 -3.01
N SER A 116 7.00 10.04 -2.49
CA SER A 116 7.84 11.15 -2.94
C SER A 116 9.33 10.93 -2.68
N GLU A 117 9.70 10.02 -1.79
CA GLU A 117 11.10 9.67 -1.53
C GLU A 117 11.82 9.05 -2.75
N VAL A 118 11.07 8.63 -3.78
CA VAL A 118 11.66 8.18 -5.04
C VAL A 118 12.47 9.27 -5.72
N PHE A 119 12.13 10.55 -5.50
CA PHE A 119 12.83 11.69 -6.06
C PHE A 119 14.12 12.05 -5.32
N GLY A 120 14.22 11.70 -4.03
CA GLY A 120 15.37 12.00 -3.20
C GLY A 120 15.72 13.50 -3.21
N ARG A 121 16.97 13.82 -3.46
CA ARG A 121 17.45 15.22 -3.51
C ARG A 121 17.27 15.80 -4.90
N VAL A 122 16.24 16.62 -5.07
CA VAL A 122 15.96 17.33 -6.33
C VAL A 122 16.71 18.68 -6.37
N PRO A 123 17.45 18.99 -7.44
CA PRO A 123 18.08 20.29 -7.64
C PRO A 123 17.06 21.44 -7.67
N LYS A 124 17.46 22.63 -7.16
CA LYS A 124 16.54 23.77 -7.03
C LYS A 124 15.91 24.22 -8.35
N GLU A 125 16.67 24.12 -9.42
CA GLU A 125 16.24 24.48 -10.78
C GLU A 125 15.20 23.56 -11.39
N LYS A 126 14.96 22.39 -10.75
CA LYS A 126 13.93 21.42 -11.14
C LYS A 126 12.68 21.45 -10.25
N LEU A 127 12.56 22.49 -9.44
CA LEU A 127 11.37 22.70 -8.61
C LEU A 127 10.35 23.58 -9.36
N PRO A 128 9.04 23.34 -9.14
CA PRO A 128 8.44 22.29 -8.31
C PRO A 128 8.62 20.88 -8.88
N ILE A 129 8.63 19.86 -8.01
CA ILE A 129 8.74 18.46 -8.42
C ILE A 129 7.46 18.05 -9.17
N ASN A 130 7.64 17.38 -10.30
CA ASN A 130 6.58 16.78 -11.09
C ASN A 130 6.90 15.31 -11.41
N GLU A 131 6.03 14.65 -12.12
CA GLU A 131 6.12 13.22 -12.44
C GLU A 131 7.29 12.88 -13.39
N GLU A 132 7.84 13.87 -14.12
CA GLU A 132 8.96 13.71 -15.04
C GLU A 132 10.32 13.79 -14.34
N CYS A 133 10.35 14.23 -13.07
CA CYS A 133 11.58 14.26 -12.29
C CYS A 133 12.19 12.88 -12.17
N THR A 134 13.50 12.79 -12.38
CA THR A 134 14.26 11.54 -12.31
C THR A 134 14.27 10.97 -10.91
N PHE A 135 14.25 9.65 -10.79
CA PHE A 135 14.43 8.97 -9.52
C PHE A 135 15.85 9.12 -9.00
N HIS A 136 15.99 9.47 -7.74
CA HIS A 136 17.26 9.55 -7.04
C HIS A 136 17.12 9.10 -5.58
N PRO A 137 16.72 7.82 -5.35
CA PRO A 137 16.42 7.30 -4.03
C PRO A 137 17.63 7.33 -3.11
N ALA A 138 17.45 7.76 -1.85
CA ALA A 138 18.51 7.94 -0.87
C ALA A 138 18.46 6.96 0.31
N SER A 139 17.58 5.95 0.25
CA SER A 139 17.45 4.94 1.30
C SER A 139 16.97 3.61 0.71
N PRO A 140 17.14 2.46 1.38
CA PRO A 140 16.57 1.19 0.95
C PRO A 140 15.05 1.25 0.82
N TYR A 141 14.36 1.99 1.69
CA TYR A 141 12.93 2.27 1.56
C TYR A 141 12.62 3.01 0.26
N ALA A 142 13.34 4.10 -0.05
CA ALA A 142 13.15 4.85 -1.28
C ALA A 142 13.40 3.99 -2.53
N ILE A 143 14.45 3.16 -2.52
CA ILE A 143 14.74 2.17 -3.57
C ILE A 143 13.55 1.22 -3.73
N SER A 144 13.01 0.70 -2.63
CA SER A 144 11.86 -0.20 -2.68
C SER A 144 10.61 0.46 -3.29
N LYS A 145 10.43 1.76 -3.04
CA LYS A 145 9.30 2.53 -3.59
C LYS A 145 9.48 2.87 -5.08
N VAL A 146 10.74 3.05 -5.54
CA VAL A 146 11.04 3.09 -6.98
C VAL A 146 10.68 1.77 -7.64
N GLY A 147 11.09 0.65 -7.06
CA GLY A 147 10.72 -0.68 -7.57
C GLY A 147 9.21 -0.90 -7.60
N THR A 148 8.50 -0.51 -6.55
CA THR A 148 7.02 -0.56 -6.49
C THR A 148 6.37 0.25 -7.63
N ASP A 149 6.84 1.47 -7.88
CA ASP A 149 6.37 2.34 -8.99
C ASP A 149 6.60 1.66 -10.35
N LEU A 150 7.82 1.16 -10.58
CA LEU A 150 8.19 0.53 -11.85
C LEU A 150 7.44 -0.77 -12.10
N VAL A 151 7.21 -1.58 -11.08
CA VAL A 151 6.38 -2.80 -11.20
C VAL A 151 4.94 -2.41 -11.60
N GLY A 152 4.35 -1.40 -10.96
CA GLY A 152 3.01 -0.91 -11.33
C GLY A 152 2.93 -0.48 -12.78
N ARG A 153 3.90 0.31 -13.26
CA ARG A 153 3.97 0.76 -14.66
C ARG A 153 4.15 -0.41 -15.62
N TYR A 154 5.03 -1.35 -15.29
CA TYR A 154 5.25 -2.53 -16.12
C TYR A 154 3.95 -3.32 -16.32
N TYR A 155 3.16 -3.52 -15.28
CA TYR A 155 1.88 -4.23 -15.40
C TYR A 155 0.85 -3.47 -16.24
N ALA A 156 0.83 -2.14 -16.15
CA ALA A 156 0.00 -1.31 -17.01
C ALA A 156 0.38 -1.44 -18.49
N GLU A 157 1.67 -1.30 -18.79
CA GLU A 157 2.18 -1.27 -20.17
C GLU A 157 2.22 -2.66 -20.81
N ALA A 158 2.81 -3.65 -20.11
CA ALA A 158 3.04 -4.98 -20.69
C ALA A 158 1.78 -5.85 -20.74
N TYR A 159 0.86 -5.69 -19.77
CA TYR A 159 -0.33 -6.54 -19.67
C TYR A 159 -1.65 -5.81 -19.89
N ASN A 160 -1.60 -4.51 -20.21
CA ASN A 160 -2.78 -3.67 -20.41
C ASN A 160 -3.75 -3.76 -19.22
N MET A 161 -3.21 -3.65 -17.99
CA MET A 161 -3.98 -3.56 -16.77
C MET A 161 -4.19 -2.09 -16.39
N THR A 162 -5.31 -1.78 -15.76
CA THR A 162 -5.58 -0.41 -15.27
C THR A 162 -4.86 -0.20 -13.93
N VAL A 163 -3.60 0.24 -14.00
CA VAL A 163 -2.77 0.51 -12.81
C VAL A 163 -2.41 1.99 -12.75
N MET A 164 -2.69 2.62 -11.64
CA MET A 164 -2.30 3.99 -11.31
C MET A 164 -1.30 3.96 -10.16
N THR A 165 -0.16 4.63 -10.29
CA THR A 165 0.81 4.82 -9.22
C THR A 165 0.77 6.25 -8.69
N THR A 166 0.90 6.42 -7.37
CA THR A 166 1.01 7.73 -6.73
C THR A 166 2.32 7.87 -5.97
N ARG A 167 2.95 9.05 -6.06
CA ARG A 167 4.18 9.41 -5.35
C ARG A 167 3.86 10.45 -4.29
N MET A 168 3.12 9.99 -3.27
CA MET A 168 2.59 10.87 -2.24
C MET A 168 3.69 11.53 -1.43
N PHE A 169 3.56 12.84 -1.24
CA PHE A 169 4.38 13.62 -0.33
C PHE A 169 3.95 13.40 1.12
N THR A 170 4.72 13.97 2.06
CA THR A 170 4.48 13.79 3.50
C THR A 170 3.05 14.16 3.87
N HIS A 171 2.38 13.22 4.48
CA HIS A 171 1.03 13.38 5.02
C HIS A 171 0.94 12.64 6.35
N THR A 172 0.17 13.16 7.27
CA THR A 172 -0.03 12.60 8.60
C THR A 172 -1.47 12.81 9.05
N GLY A 173 -1.88 12.12 10.12
CA GLY A 173 -3.21 12.24 10.68
C GLY A 173 -3.42 11.26 11.83
N PRO A 174 -4.61 11.26 12.46
CA PRO A 174 -4.97 10.30 13.50
C PRO A 174 -4.69 8.85 13.07
N ARG A 175 -4.50 7.95 14.03
CA ARG A 175 -4.20 6.52 13.81
C ARG A 175 -2.83 6.24 13.17
N ARG A 176 -1.95 7.25 13.05
CA ARG A 176 -0.58 7.03 12.60
C ARG A 176 0.21 6.30 13.69
N GLY A 177 1.02 5.32 13.30
CA GLY A 177 1.82 4.52 14.23
C GLY A 177 2.82 5.36 15.05
N ASP A 178 3.05 4.96 16.28
CA ASP A 178 3.86 5.70 17.28
C ASP A 178 5.35 5.84 16.94
N VAL A 179 5.83 5.09 15.98
CA VAL A 179 7.23 5.14 15.51
C VAL A 179 7.55 6.39 14.68
N PHE A 180 6.54 7.12 14.25
CA PHE A 180 6.73 8.35 13.46
C PHE A 180 6.84 9.57 14.36
N ALA A 181 7.68 10.54 13.96
CA ALA A 181 8.02 11.70 14.79
C ALA A 181 6.80 12.48 15.26
N GLU A 182 5.85 12.74 14.37
CA GLU A 182 4.63 13.49 14.67
C GLU A 182 3.79 12.80 15.76
N SER A 183 3.63 11.48 15.64
CA SER A 183 2.90 10.68 16.63
C SER A 183 3.63 10.61 17.96
N THR A 184 4.97 10.48 17.92
CA THR A 184 5.82 10.46 19.11
C THR A 184 5.73 11.80 19.86
N PHE A 185 5.80 12.93 19.15
CA PHE A 185 5.68 14.25 19.76
C PHE A 185 4.29 14.49 20.34
N ALA A 186 3.23 14.12 19.63
CA ALA A 186 1.86 14.25 20.12
C ALA A 186 1.58 13.44 21.39
N LYS A 187 2.29 12.32 21.60
CA LYS A 187 2.18 11.53 22.84
C LYS A 187 2.91 12.13 24.04
N GLN A 188 3.85 13.04 23.81
CA GLN A 188 4.65 13.66 24.87
C GLN A 188 4.00 14.92 25.44
N ILE A 189 2.93 15.41 24.84
CA ILE A 189 2.12 16.54 25.28
C ILE A 189 0.95 16.04 26.13
#